data_8006ed0f687958cd4dc894e0a9cfd6b0
#
_entry.id   8006ed0f687958cd4dc894e0a9cfd6b0
#
_cell.length_a   1.000
_cell.length_b   1.000
_cell.length_c   1.000
_cell.angle_alpha   90.00
_cell.angle_beta   90.00
_cell.angle_gamma   90.00
#
_symmetry.space_group_name_H-M   'P 1'
#
loop_
_entity.id
_entity.type
_entity.pdbx_description
1 polymer ?
#
loop_
_entity_poly.entity_id
_entity_poly.type
_entity_poly.pdbx_seq_one_letter_code
_entity_poly.pdbx_strand_id
1 'polypeptide(L)'
;MSKKLLCYAVIAGLAVSLFGSANLALAQDSSGSGDDQAATASIRDSLRAKLEAQKVRLQEVRTNIEEKVKNKKEEVKKKLEDVRAEKVRKSIAKMNNRFEAAIGRLENISIRISTRLDVLEKSGKDVSKLKTDLESAVAKVSSARAKLSEAKASLDAIADSETPKTVLEEAKVKTEEVKTLVMEAHVALVDVINSVKGMSESK
;
A
#
# COMPACT_ATOMS: atom_id res chain seq x y z
N MET A 1 -11.66 -2.43 -20.63
CA MET A 1 -10.91 -1.77 -21.71
C MET A 1 -10.88 -0.27 -21.50
N SER A 2 -9.69 0.24 -21.20
CA SER A 2 -9.12 1.55 -21.50
C SER A 2 -9.95 2.82 -21.40
N LYS A 3 -9.84 3.55 -20.27
CA LYS A 3 -10.04 5.01 -20.16
C LYS A 3 -8.98 5.68 -19.27
N LYS A 4 -7.70 5.26 -19.32
CA LYS A 4 -6.61 5.79 -18.49
C LYS A 4 -5.35 6.23 -19.27
N LEU A 5 -5.47 6.56 -20.56
CA LEU A 5 -4.31 6.90 -21.41
C LEU A 5 -4.41 8.27 -22.09
N LEU A 6 -5.13 9.23 -21.52
CA LEU A 6 -5.37 10.53 -22.17
C LEU A 6 -4.99 11.76 -21.33
N CYS A 7 -4.07 11.64 -20.36
CA CYS A 7 -3.59 12.78 -19.55
C CYS A 7 -2.08 13.03 -19.61
N TYR A 8 -1.34 12.45 -20.56
CA TYR A 8 0.13 12.67 -20.65
C TYR A 8 0.60 13.49 -21.84
N ALA A 9 -0.30 14.12 -22.60
CA ALA A 9 0.06 14.78 -23.86
C ALA A 9 -0.15 16.31 -23.90
N VAL A 10 -0.19 17.02 -22.77
CA VAL A 10 -0.44 18.49 -22.79
C VAL A 10 0.68 19.33 -22.15
N ILE A 11 1.80 18.76 -21.72
CA ILE A 11 2.89 19.55 -21.08
C ILE A 11 4.17 19.66 -21.97
N ALA A 12 4.13 19.25 -23.20
CA ALA A 12 5.31 19.29 -24.08
C ALA A 12 5.21 20.29 -25.25
N GLY A 13 4.44 21.40 -25.10
CA GLY A 13 4.19 22.27 -26.24
C GLY A 13 4.25 23.77 -25.98
N LEU A 14 5.18 24.29 -25.15
CA LEU A 14 5.29 25.75 -24.98
C LEU A 14 6.71 26.22 -24.61
N ALA A 15 7.68 25.89 -25.43
CA ALA A 15 9.04 26.41 -25.25
C ALA A 15 9.84 26.41 -26.56
N VAL A 16 9.32 26.89 -27.66
CA VAL A 16 10.18 27.31 -28.83
C VAL A 16 9.38 28.30 -29.67
N SER A 17 9.44 29.58 -29.33
CA SER A 17 9.26 30.66 -30.32
C SER A 17 9.50 32.03 -29.72
N LEU A 18 10.75 32.32 -29.31
CA LEU A 18 11.23 33.68 -29.01
C LEU A 18 12.72 33.79 -29.28
N PHE A 19 13.20 33.19 -30.35
CA PHE A 19 14.44 33.63 -31.00
C PHE A 19 14.07 34.32 -32.31
N GLY A 20 13.50 35.50 -32.17
CA GLY A 20 13.47 36.47 -33.24
C GLY A 20 14.88 36.90 -33.55
N SER A 21 15.39 36.44 -34.69
CA SER A 21 16.65 36.87 -35.28
C SER A 21 16.58 38.37 -35.53
N ALA A 22 17.06 39.18 -34.60
CA ALA A 22 17.39 40.57 -34.89
C ALA A 22 18.70 40.55 -35.69
N ASN A 23 18.59 40.48 -37.03
CA ASN A 23 19.64 40.84 -37.91
C ASN A 23 19.96 42.33 -37.66
N LEU A 24 20.96 42.61 -36.82
CA LEU A 24 21.58 43.92 -36.73
C LEU A 24 22.43 44.10 -37.95
N ALA A 25 21.87 44.72 -38.98
CA ALA A 25 22.66 45.25 -40.07
C ALA A 25 23.63 46.29 -39.45
N LEU A 26 24.91 46.00 -39.40
CA LEU A 26 25.95 46.97 -39.14
C LEU A 26 25.98 47.94 -40.32
N ALA A 27 25.27 49.05 -40.21
CA ALA A 27 25.58 50.22 -40.99
C ALA A 27 26.83 50.85 -40.39
N GLN A 28 27.92 50.59 -41.06
CA GLN A 28 29.19 51.28 -40.84
C GLN A 28 29.08 52.59 -41.64
N ASP A 29 28.75 53.68 -40.97
CA ASP A 29 29.00 54.99 -41.50
C ASP A 29 29.65 55.89 -40.48
N SER A 30 30.54 56.72 -41.00
CA SER A 30 31.66 57.42 -40.45
C SER A 30 31.25 58.70 -39.74
N SER A 31 32.13 59.09 -38.83
CA SER A 31 32.43 60.50 -38.40
C SER A 31 31.24 61.31 -37.86
N GLY A 32 31.00 61.19 -36.56
CA GLY A 32 30.17 62.11 -35.76
C GLY A 32 30.73 62.25 -34.36
N SER A 33 31.12 63.43 -34.05
CA SER A 33 31.24 64.13 -32.74
C SER A 33 31.18 63.28 -31.47
N GLY A 34 32.09 63.51 -30.52
CA GLY A 34 32.28 62.79 -29.25
C GLY A 34 31.06 62.72 -28.29
N ASP A 35 29.97 63.40 -28.58
CA ASP A 35 28.75 63.37 -27.78
C ASP A 35 27.88 62.11 -28.02
N ASP A 36 27.95 61.50 -29.21
CA ASP A 36 27.21 60.31 -29.56
C ASP A 36 27.74 59.03 -28.88
N GLN A 37 29.04 59.00 -28.52
CA GLN A 37 29.66 57.88 -27.84
C GLN A 37 29.20 57.77 -26.37
N ALA A 38 28.99 58.87 -25.69
CA ALA A 38 28.53 58.91 -24.31
C ALA A 38 27.05 58.45 -24.20
N ALA A 39 26.22 58.88 -25.14
CA ALA A 39 24.81 58.48 -25.23
C ALA A 39 24.64 56.95 -25.50
N THR A 40 25.45 56.40 -26.42
CA THR A 40 25.43 54.97 -26.74
C THR A 40 25.97 54.08 -25.60
N ALA A 41 26.95 54.57 -24.82
CA ALA A 41 27.44 53.90 -23.61
C ALA A 41 26.36 53.80 -22.54
N SER A 42 25.68 54.92 -22.26
CA SER A 42 24.58 54.98 -21.30
C SER A 42 23.42 54.03 -21.67
N ILE A 43 23.04 53.95 -22.92
CA ILE A 43 22.00 53.02 -23.38
C ILE A 43 22.47 51.57 -23.22
N ARG A 44 23.70 51.22 -23.52
CA ARG A 44 24.26 49.89 -23.31
C ARG A 44 24.24 49.46 -21.83
N ASP A 45 24.62 50.35 -20.97
CA ASP A 45 24.63 50.08 -19.51
C ASP A 45 23.20 49.89 -18.95
N SER A 46 22.26 50.71 -19.41
CA SER A 46 20.84 50.55 -19.04
C SER A 46 20.26 49.23 -19.54
N LEU A 47 20.61 48.81 -20.75
CA LEU A 47 20.19 47.51 -21.31
C LEU A 47 20.79 46.31 -20.53
N ARG A 48 22.09 46.44 -20.16
CA ARG A 48 22.77 45.42 -19.33
C ARG A 48 22.13 45.31 -17.99
N ALA A 49 21.83 46.42 -17.30
CA ALA A 49 21.16 46.40 -16.01
C ALA A 49 19.76 45.79 -16.08
N LYS A 50 18.99 46.05 -17.15
CA LYS A 50 17.68 45.45 -17.38
C LYS A 50 17.81 43.93 -17.63
N LEU A 51 18.82 43.50 -18.37
CA LEU A 51 19.05 42.09 -18.68
C LEU A 51 19.46 41.30 -17.43
N GLU A 52 20.32 41.88 -16.58
CA GLU A 52 20.67 41.28 -15.28
C GLU A 52 19.45 41.24 -14.32
N ALA A 53 18.66 42.29 -14.25
CA ALA A 53 17.43 42.27 -13.47
C ALA A 53 16.42 41.19 -13.94
N GLN A 54 16.32 40.96 -15.27
CA GLN A 54 15.52 39.88 -15.82
C GLN A 54 16.07 38.51 -15.45
N LYS A 55 17.40 38.31 -15.54
CA LYS A 55 18.01 37.02 -15.13
C LYS A 55 17.74 36.71 -13.66
N VAL A 56 17.90 37.69 -12.76
CA VAL A 56 17.59 37.51 -11.34
C VAL A 56 16.13 37.09 -11.14
N ARG A 57 15.19 37.82 -11.75
CA ARG A 57 13.75 37.47 -11.68
C ARG A 57 13.45 36.06 -12.21
N LEU A 58 14.07 35.68 -13.32
CA LEU A 58 13.90 34.33 -13.88
C LEU A 58 14.46 33.26 -12.93
N GLN A 59 15.57 33.56 -12.27
CA GLN A 59 16.17 32.66 -11.30
C GLN A 59 15.28 32.50 -10.05
N GLU A 60 14.72 33.60 -9.53
CA GLU A 60 13.77 33.58 -8.43
C GLU A 60 12.48 32.80 -8.78
N VAL A 61 11.95 33.00 -9.99
CA VAL A 61 10.78 32.24 -10.46
C VAL A 61 11.11 30.75 -10.58
N ARG A 62 12.29 30.41 -11.07
CA ARG A 62 12.75 29.02 -11.22
C ARG A 62 12.87 28.32 -9.86
N THR A 63 13.54 28.95 -8.90
CA THR A 63 13.66 28.40 -7.52
C THR A 63 12.32 28.24 -6.85
N ASN A 64 11.42 29.21 -6.99
CA ASN A 64 10.07 29.13 -6.45
C ASN A 64 9.23 27.99 -7.08
N ILE A 65 9.36 27.79 -8.39
CA ILE A 65 8.71 26.69 -9.09
C ILE A 65 9.28 25.34 -8.62
N GLU A 66 10.60 25.21 -8.51
CA GLU A 66 11.28 24.00 -8.06
C GLU A 66 10.83 23.62 -6.63
N GLU A 67 10.76 24.59 -5.74
CA GLU A 67 10.28 24.38 -4.37
C GLU A 67 8.80 23.96 -4.33
N LYS A 68 7.94 24.63 -5.09
CA LYS A 68 6.52 24.26 -5.19
C LYS A 68 6.31 22.86 -5.77
N VAL A 69 7.11 22.49 -6.76
CA VAL A 69 7.06 21.13 -7.35
C VAL A 69 7.52 20.09 -6.36
N LYS A 70 8.60 20.38 -5.60
CA LYS A 70 9.10 19.50 -4.53
C LYS A 70 8.04 19.28 -3.46
N ASN A 71 7.45 20.35 -2.93
CA ASN A 71 6.43 20.29 -1.90
C ASN A 71 5.18 19.53 -2.37
N LYS A 72 4.71 19.77 -3.59
CA LYS A 72 3.60 19.00 -4.18
C LYS A 72 3.93 17.53 -4.37
N LYS A 73 5.15 17.21 -4.76
CA LYS A 73 5.59 15.82 -4.93
C LYS A 73 5.60 15.07 -3.59
N GLU A 74 6.05 15.72 -2.52
CA GLU A 74 6.02 15.15 -1.17
C GLU A 74 4.60 14.95 -0.66
N GLU A 75 3.71 15.94 -0.86
CA GLU A 75 2.30 15.84 -0.51
C GLU A 75 1.60 14.68 -1.23
N VAL A 76 1.83 14.55 -2.55
CA VAL A 76 1.26 13.45 -3.35
C VAL A 76 1.82 12.10 -2.89
N LYS A 77 3.11 12.03 -2.57
CA LYS A 77 3.74 10.81 -2.04
C LYS A 77 3.09 10.39 -0.72
N LYS A 78 2.91 11.33 0.22
CA LYS A 78 2.25 11.08 1.51
C LYS A 78 0.82 10.59 1.31
N LYS A 79 0.00 11.28 0.50
CA LYS A 79 -1.38 10.85 0.19
C LYS A 79 -1.43 9.46 -0.44
N LEU A 80 -0.47 9.11 -1.30
CA LEU A 80 -0.41 7.79 -1.90
C LEU A 80 -0.06 6.70 -0.90
N GLU A 81 0.83 6.99 0.06
CA GLU A 81 1.16 6.09 1.16
C GLU A 81 -0.05 5.85 2.06
N ASP A 82 -0.79 6.91 2.43
CA ASP A 82 -2.00 6.81 3.25
C ASP A 82 -3.09 5.95 2.56
N VAL A 83 -3.32 6.17 1.27
CA VAL A 83 -4.28 5.37 0.50
C VAL A 83 -3.85 3.90 0.40
N ARG A 84 -2.55 3.62 0.28
CA ARG A 84 -2.02 2.25 0.27
C ARG A 84 -2.20 1.57 1.63
N ALA A 85 -1.86 2.26 2.72
CA ALA A 85 -2.04 1.76 4.08
C ALA A 85 -3.52 1.40 4.34
N GLU A 86 -4.44 2.28 3.98
CA GLU A 86 -5.87 2.05 4.14
C GLU A 86 -6.39 0.84 3.31
N LYS A 87 -5.88 0.65 2.10
CA LYS A 87 -6.20 -0.55 1.29
C LYS A 87 -5.71 -1.83 1.94
N VAL A 88 -4.49 -1.83 2.49
CA VAL A 88 -3.92 -2.98 3.20
C VAL A 88 -4.73 -3.27 4.46
N ARG A 89 -5.06 -2.26 5.27
CA ARG A 89 -5.92 -2.38 6.46
C ARG A 89 -7.26 -3.05 6.12
N LYS A 90 -7.95 -2.55 5.08
CA LYS A 90 -9.22 -3.14 4.63
C LYS A 90 -9.06 -4.58 4.14
N SER A 91 -7.94 -4.91 3.51
CA SER A 91 -7.66 -6.28 3.08
C SER A 91 -7.46 -7.22 4.27
N ILE A 92 -6.67 -6.81 5.28
CA ILE A 92 -6.45 -7.58 6.51
C ILE A 92 -7.77 -7.77 7.26
N ALA A 93 -8.59 -6.73 7.42
CA ALA A 93 -9.90 -6.83 8.05
C ALA A 93 -10.82 -7.86 7.35
N LYS A 94 -10.84 -7.85 6.00
CA LYS A 94 -11.58 -8.85 5.23
C LYS A 94 -11.05 -10.27 5.43
N MET A 95 -9.73 -10.44 5.52
CA MET A 95 -9.12 -11.75 5.80
C MET A 95 -9.48 -12.24 7.20
N ASN A 96 -9.37 -11.39 8.21
CA ASN A 96 -9.74 -11.72 9.59
C ASN A 96 -11.20 -12.17 9.69
N ASN A 97 -12.14 -11.50 9.01
CA ASN A 97 -13.55 -11.92 8.98
C ASN A 97 -13.74 -13.29 8.29
N ARG A 98 -12.97 -13.58 7.25
CA ARG A 98 -13.00 -14.90 6.60
C ARG A 98 -12.45 -16.00 7.53
N PHE A 99 -11.38 -15.72 8.28
CA PHE A 99 -10.82 -16.66 9.24
C PHE A 99 -11.79 -16.89 10.42
N GLU A 100 -12.47 -15.86 10.90
CA GLU A 100 -13.51 -16.03 11.91
C GLU A 100 -14.61 -16.98 11.45
N ALA A 101 -15.10 -16.79 10.24
CA ALA A 101 -16.10 -17.69 9.66
C ALA A 101 -15.55 -19.11 9.44
N ALA A 102 -14.27 -19.25 9.08
CA ALA A 102 -13.63 -20.56 8.93
C ALA A 102 -13.47 -21.27 10.27
N ILE A 103 -12.98 -20.57 11.30
CA ILE A 103 -12.86 -21.10 12.67
C ILE A 103 -14.22 -21.57 13.19
N GLY A 104 -15.29 -20.76 13.04
CA GLY A 104 -16.64 -21.16 13.46
C GLY A 104 -17.14 -22.42 12.73
N ARG A 105 -16.77 -22.62 11.45
CA ARG A 105 -17.09 -23.87 10.74
C ARG A 105 -16.31 -25.06 11.30
N LEU A 106 -15.03 -24.91 11.61
CA LEU A 106 -14.20 -25.95 12.19
C LEU A 106 -14.71 -26.35 13.58
N GLU A 107 -15.15 -25.40 14.40
CA GLU A 107 -15.79 -25.68 15.69
C GLU A 107 -17.07 -26.50 15.53
N ASN A 108 -17.94 -26.12 14.58
CA ASN A 108 -19.15 -26.89 14.29
C ASN A 108 -18.85 -28.33 13.78
N ILE A 109 -17.79 -28.47 12.98
CA ILE A 109 -17.33 -29.79 12.50
C ILE A 109 -16.84 -30.63 13.70
N SER A 110 -16.03 -30.06 14.60
CA SER A 110 -15.51 -30.78 15.76
C SER A 110 -16.63 -31.29 16.69
N ILE A 111 -17.68 -30.47 16.92
CA ILE A 111 -18.87 -30.89 17.68
C ILE A 111 -19.56 -32.09 17.01
N ARG A 112 -19.72 -32.04 15.68
CA ARG A 112 -20.35 -33.15 14.94
C ARG A 112 -19.53 -34.44 15.00
N ILE A 113 -18.20 -34.32 14.92
CA ILE A 113 -17.28 -35.45 15.06
C ILE A 113 -17.40 -36.05 16.47
N SER A 114 -17.37 -35.21 17.54
CA SER A 114 -17.55 -35.65 18.92
C SER A 114 -18.83 -36.45 19.08
N THR A 115 -19.96 -35.91 18.61
CA THR A 115 -21.24 -36.62 18.65
C THR A 115 -21.18 -37.97 17.92
N ARG A 116 -20.51 -38.05 16.81
CA ARG A 116 -20.35 -39.32 16.06
C ARG A 116 -19.47 -40.32 16.81
N LEU A 117 -18.39 -39.87 17.45
CA LEU A 117 -17.54 -40.72 18.27
C LEU A 117 -18.32 -41.32 19.47
N ASP A 118 -19.16 -40.52 20.13
CA ASP A 118 -20.00 -41.00 21.24
C ASP A 118 -21.00 -42.09 20.80
N VAL A 119 -21.52 -41.99 19.57
CA VAL A 119 -22.39 -43.06 18.99
C VAL A 119 -21.58 -44.32 18.71
N LEU A 120 -20.36 -44.21 18.19
CA LEU A 120 -19.47 -45.35 17.91
C LEU A 120 -19.05 -46.05 19.20
N GLU A 121 -18.71 -45.28 20.25
CA GLU A 121 -18.36 -45.82 21.57
C GLU A 121 -19.54 -46.60 22.18
N LYS A 122 -20.77 -46.06 22.14
CA LYS A 122 -21.99 -46.75 22.58
C LYS A 122 -22.27 -48.03 21.80
N SER A 123 -21.76 -48.13 20.55
CA SER A 123 -21.86 -49.33 19.75
C SER A 123 -20.75 -50.35 20.03
N GLY A 124 -19.90 -50.09 21.04
CA GLY A 124 -18.82 -51.01 21.47
C GLY A 124 -17.52 -50.85 20.71
N LYS A 125 -17.36 -49.81 19.87
CA LYS A 125 -16.11 -49.58 19.16
C LYS A 125 -15.13 -48.80 20.02
N ASP A 126 -13.83 -49.13 19.99
CA ASP A 126 -12.80 -48.36 20.68
C ASP A 126 -12.49 -47.11 19.88
N VAL A 127 -12.85 -45.94 20.45
CA VAL A 127 -12.65 -44.62 19.86
C VAL A 127 -11.64 -43.76 20.64
N SER A 128 -10.93 -44.38 21.62
CA SER A 128 -10.04 -43.64 22.53
C SER A 128 -8.99 -42.79 21.79
N LYS A 129 -8.33 -43.40 20.80
CA LYS A 129 -7.36 -42.69 19.98
C LYS A 129 -7.98 -41.52 19.18
N LEU A 130 -9.19 -41.72 18.64
CA LEU A 130 -9.86 -40.69 17.83
C LEU A 130 -10.35 -39.53 18.71
N LYS A 131 -10.72 -39.78 19.97
CA LYS A 131 -11.02 -38.71 20.94
C LYS A 131 -9.79 -37.86 21.23
N THR A 132 -8.62 -38.47 21.46
CA THR A 132 -7.35 -37.77 21.65
C THR A 132 -6.95 -36.94 20.41
N ASP A 133 -7.09 -37.51 19.21
CA ASP A 133 -6.80 -36.83 17.96
C ASP A 133 -7.77 -35.63 17.76
N LEU A 134 -9.06 -35.80 18.09
CA LEU A 134 -10.04 -34.71 18.06
C LEU A 134 -9.70 -33.59 19.07
N GLU A 135 -9.33 -33.94 20.30
CA GLU A 135 -8.91 -32.95 21.31
C GLU A 135 -7.71 -32.13 20.82
N SER A 136 -6.73 -32.79 20.20
CA SER A 136 -5.57 -32.12 19.58
C SER A 136 -6.02 -31.15 18.47
N ALA A 137 -6.95 -31.58 17.61
CA ALA A 137 -7.49 -30.72 16.56
C ALA A 137 -8.28 -29.51 17.13
N VAL A 138 -9.09 -29.71 18.17
CA VAL A 138 -9.84 -28.65 18.86
C VAL A 138 -8.88 -27.65 19.53
N ALA A 139 -7.78 -28.11 20.12
CA ALA A 139 -6.75 -27.23 20.67
C ALA A 139 -6.15 -26.30 19.61
N LYS A 140 -5.91 -26.80 18.39
CA LYS A 140 -5.45 -25.98 17.26
C LYS A 140 -6.50 -24.95 16.83
N VAL A 141 -7.79 -25.32 16.81
CA VAL A 141 -8.90 -24.38 16.53
C VAL A 141 -8.94 -23.26 17.55
N SER A 142 -8.79 -23.59 18.84
CA SER A 142 -8.74 -22.62 19.94
C SER A 142 -7.55 -21.68 19.83
N SER A 143 -6.37 -22.21 19.48
CA SER A 143 -5.17 -21.40 19.23
C SER A 143 -5.37 -20.44 18.06
N ALA A 144 -5.99 -20.89 16.96
CA ALA A 144 -6.33 -20.04 15.83
C ALA A 144 -7.29 -18.91 16.24
N ARG A 145 -8.28 -19.18 17.09
CA ARG A 145 -9.21 -18.18 17.62
C ARG A 145 -8.50 -17.13 18.47
N ALA A 146 -7.61 -17.56 19.38
CA ALA A 146 -6.83 -16.64 20.21
C ALA A 146 -5.95 -15.72 19.36
N LYS A 147 -5.22 -16.28 18.39
CA LYS A 147 -4.40 -15.50 17.46
C LYS A 147 -5.21 -14.55 16.57
N LEU A 148 -6.41 -14.93 16.16
CA LEU A 148 -7.31 -14.04 15.42
C LEU A 148 -7.73 -12.83 16.28
N SER A 149 -7.97 -13.03 17.56
CA SER A 149 -8.28 -11.94 18.50
C SER A 149 -7.11 -10.97 18.62
N GLU A 150 -5.87 -11.48 18.76
CA GLU A 150 -4.66 -10.66 18.76
C GLU A 150 -4.47 -9.88 17.45
N ALA A 151 -4.71 -10.53 16.29
CA ALA A 151 -4.60 -9.88 14.98
C ALA A 151 -5.63 -8.75 14.81
N LYS A 152 -6.86 -8.94 15.30
CA LYS A 152 -7.91 -7.91 15.30
C LYS A 152 -7.52 -6.74 16.21
N ALA A 153 -7.08 -7.01 17.43
CA ALA A 153 -6.65 -5.98 18.38
C ALA A 153 -5.48 -5.14 17.81
N SER A 154 -4.50 -5.78 17.15
CA SER A 154 -3.40 -5.06 16.47
C SER A 154 -3.91 -4.19 15.32
N LEU A 155 -4.94 -4.62 14.58
CA LEU A 155 -5.54 -3.85 13.50
C LEU A 155 -6.29 -2.61 14.03
N ASP A 156 -6.98 -2.75 15.16
CA ASP A 156 -7.71 -1.66 15.80
C ASP A 156 -6.75 -0.61 16.41
N ALA A 157 -5.62 -1.05 16.97
CA ALA A 157 -4.60 -0.18 17.54
C ALA A 157 -3.88 0.72 16.50
N ILE A 158 -4.04 0.49 15.19
CA ILE A 158 -3.42 1.31 14.14
C ILE A 158 -3.90 2.77 14.22
N ALA A 159 -5.17 2.99 14.59
CA ALA A 159 -5.77 4.32 14.60
C ALA A 159 -5.11 5.25 15.65
N ASP A 160 -4.66 4.67 16.77
CA ASP A 160 -4.12 5.40 17.93
C ASP A 160 -2.58 5.33 18.00
N SER A 161 -1.93 4.70 17.02
CA SER A 161 -0.49 4.47 17.03
C SER A 161 0.30 5.64 16.47
N GLU A 162 1.40 6.00 17.14
CA GLU A 162 2.41 6.92 16.61
C GLU A 162 3.19 6.31 15.42
N THR A 163 3.19 4.99 15.30
CA THR A 163 3.88 4.25 14.22
C THR A 163 2.94 3.33 13.44
N PRO A 164 1.94 3.87 12.70
CA PRO A 164 0.89 3.08 12.05
C PRO A 164 1.43 2.01 11.08
N LYS A 165 2.54 2.29 10.41
CA LYS A 165 3.16 1.34 9.46
C LYS A 165 3.69 0.09 10.16
N THR A 166 4.34 0.22 11.29
CA THR A 166 4.88 -0.91 12.07
C THR A 166 3.75 -1.78 12.60
N VAL A 167 2.72 -1.16 13.19
CA VAL A 167 1.55 -1.88 13.71
C VAL A 167 0.78 -2.59 12.59
N LEU A 168 0.73 -2.00 11.38
CA LEU A 168 0.11 -2.63 10.22
C LEU A 168 0.88 -3.90 9.75
N GLU A 169 2.21 -3.88 9.76
CA GLU A 169 3.03 -5.06 9.44
C GLU A 169 2.88 -6.13 10.52
N GLU A 170 2.83 -5.77 11.80
CA GLU A 170 2.55 -6.71 12.89
C GLU A 170 1.17 -7.37 12.74
N ALA A 171 0.13 -6.60 12.45
CA ALA A 171 -1.21 -7.13 12.20
C ALA A 171 -1.23 -8.11 11.01
N LYS A 172 -0.45 -7.83 9.98
CA LYS A 172 -0.30 -8.69 8.81
C LYS A 172 0.39 -10.01 9.18
N VAL A 173 1.50 -9.97 9.92
CA VAL A 173 2.21 -11.17 10.39
C VAL A 173 1.27 -12.05 11.23
N LYS A 174 0.58 -11.47 12.23
CA LYS A 174 -0.39 -12.20 13.05
C LYS A 174 -1.52 -12.82 12.22
N THR A 175 -1.97 -12.13 11.17
CA THR A 175 -3.00 -12.65 10.25
C THR A 175 -2.50 -13.87 9.44
N GLU A 176 -1.24 -13.89 9.01
CA GLU A 176 -0.62 -15.07 8.38
C GLU A 176 -0.43 -16.24 9.36
N GLU A 177 -0.11 -15.97 10.63
CA GLU A 177 -0.08 -16.99 11.69
C GLU A 177 -1.47 -17.63 11.87
N VAL A 178 -2.54 -16.82 11.91
CA VAL A 178 -3.93 -17.32 11.96
C VAL A 178 -4.23 -18.24 10.79
N LYS A 179 -3.83 -17.86 9.58
CA LYS A 179 -4.03 -18.69 8.39
C LYS A 179 -3.37 -20.06 8.54
N THR A 180 -2.13 -20.09 9.02
CA THR A 180 -1.39 -21.35 9.24
C THR A 180 -2.13 -22.24 10.25
N LEU A 181 -2.52 -21.67 11.41
CA LEU A 181 -3.24 -22.43 12.44
C LEU A 181 -4.61 -22.94 11.97
N VAL A 182 -5.36 -22.15 11.18
CA VAL A 182 -6.62 -22.59 10.58
C VAL A 182 -6.42 -23.76 9.61
N MET A 183 -5.35 -23.72 8.81
CA MET A 183 -5.02 -24.81 7.88
C MET A 183 -4.62 -26.09 8.64
N GLU A 184 -3.79 -25.97 9.67
CA GLU A 184 -3.38 -27.10 10.50
C GLU A 184 -4.57 -27.73 11.25
N ALA A 185 -5.46 -26.92 11.79
CA ALA A 185 -6.69 -27.38 12.43
C ALA A 185 -7.61 -28.10 11.43
N HIS A 186 -7.73 -27.56 10.22
CA HIS A 186 -8.51 -28.19 9.16
C HIS A 186 -7.96 -29.57 8.78
N VAL A 187 -6.65 -29.69 8.57
CA VAL A 187 -6.01 -30.97 8.23
C VAL A 187 -6.23 -31.99 9.35
N ALA A 188 -5.99 -31.60 10.62
CA ALA A 188 -6.21 -32.47 11.77
C ALA A 188 -7.65 -32.98 11.88
N LEU A 189 -8.66 -32.14 11.64
CA LEU A 189 -10.06 -32.54 11.63
C LEU A 189 -10.40 -33.48 10.46
N VAL A 190 -9.81 -33.24 9.29
CA VAL A 190 -9.99 -34.13 8.11
C VAL A 190 -9.44 -35.52 8.41
N ASP A 191 -8.27 -35.61 9.05
CA ASP A 191 -7.65 -36.89 9.42
C ASP A 191 -8.55 -37.67 10.39
N VAL A 192 -9.13 -36.99 11.40
CA VAL A 192 -10.10 -37.63 12.30
C VAL A 192 -11.34 -38.10 11.55
N ILE A 193 -11.88 -37.29 10.62
CA ILE A 193 -13.05 -37.68 9.81
C ILE A 193 -12.77 -38.94 8.98
N ASN A 194 -11.61 -39.02 8.33
CA ASN A 194 -11.22 -40.14 7.53
C ASN A 194 -11.10 -41.42 8.39
N SER A 195 -10.53 -41.32 9.56
CA SER A 195 -10.40 -42.42 10.51
C SER A 195 -11.78 -42.90 11.02
N VAL A 196 -12.70 -41.95 11.33
CA VAL A 196 -14.08 -42.30 11.70
C VAL A 196 -14.84 -43.02 10.59
N LYS A 197 -14.64 -42.63 9.31
CA LYS A 197 -15.22 -43.32 8.15
C LYS A 197 -14.72 -44.75 8.04
N GLY A 198 -13.41 -44.95 8.15
CA GLY A 198 -12.83 -46.30 8.10
C GLY A 198 -13.39 -47.23 9.17
N MET A 199 -13.63 -46.71 10.39
CA MET A 199 -14.28 -47.53 11.43
C MET A 199 -15.77 -47.84 11.20
N SER A 200 -16.48 -47.00 10.43
CA SER A 200 -17.89 -47.26 10.12
C SER A 200 -18.12 -48.28 9.02
N GLU A 201 -17.12 -48.44 8.14
CA GLU A 201 -17.17 -49.37 6.99
C GLU A 201 -16.69 -50.79 7.35
N SER A 202 -15.89 -50.94 8.40
CA SER A 202 -15.48 -52.25 8.92
C SER A 202 -16.61 -52.90 9.75
N LYS A 203 -17.49 -53.63 9.08
CA LYS A 203 -18.48 -54.52 9.67
C LYS A 203 -17.93 -55.94 9.84
#